data_3e1acb060a41f4a330eb414d26f54c3d
#
_entry.id   3e1acb060a41f4a330eb414d26f54c3d
#
_cell.length_a   1.000
_cell.length_b   1.000
_cell.length_c   1.000
_cell.angle_alpha   90.00
_cell.angle_beta   90.00
_cell.angle_gamma   90.00
#
_symmetry.space_group_name_H-M   'P 1'
#
loop_
_entity.id
_entity.type
_entity.pdbx_description
1 polymer ?
#
loop_
_entity_poly.entity_id
_entity_poly.type
_entity_poly.pdbx_seq_one_letter_code
_entity_poly.pdbx_strand_id
1 'polypeptide(L)'
;MCGIAAMYGSHRVDEAERMLGRLVHRGPDDKGEVRVDDVWLGHRRLSIVDVDGGHQPFANATGDVWLVGNGEIYNHEEVRATLAPSPFATRSDNEVALHLLDERGPTALDELEGMFAFLVAGGDGRFIAARDPVGIKPLYWARRNGSVRFASEIAAFAPDWMPHVEVFPPGCHWTPDGGLERFASAVPDSGEGAPAARAVWSDAAEPPAEALSETRRILAASVQRQMMGDVPVGVFLSGGLDSAIVAAIAARYLAQHGERLKTFAVGTRGSADLLAARVVARHLRTEHHERVYDSHEAMRALPEVVRAIEHFDPSLVRSAVPNFLLAEMTAQHVKVVLTGEGADELFAGYEYLRGFDDPFALQAELMRTVHGLHNLNLQRCDRVTMAHSLEARVPFLDRQVIAFAFGLPMAWKQSAPGELEKRLLRRAFSGWLPNEILWREKAEFGDGSGAKDVLRSIVEEGVSTDDFERERDVIDPPLRTREEFAYHRLFAEHLPGVRPERTVGRFATA
;
A
#
# COMPACT_ATOMS: atom_id res chain seq x y z
N MET A 1 -4.84 9.91 4.28
CA MET A 1 -3.65 9.95 3.36
C MET A 1 -3.54 11.26 2.65
N CYS A 2 -2.34 11.58 2.14
CA CYS A 2 -2.04 12.92 1.65
C CYS A 2 -1.24 12.85 0.34
N GLY A 3 -1.04 14.00 -0.29
CA GLY A 3 -0.05 14.19 -1.34
C GLY A 3 1.05 15.09 -0.81
N ILE A 4 2.31 14.65 -0.87
CA ILE A 4 3.47 15.45 -0.48
C ILE A 4 4.38 15.69 -1.65
N ALA A 5 5.05 16.85 -1.65
CA ALA A 5 6.08 17.19 -2.61
C ALA A 5 7.14 18.06 -1.96
N ALA A 6 8.40 17.98 -2.46
CA ALA A 6 9.47 18.88 -2.06
C ALA A 6 10.41 19.20 -3.21
N MET A 7 11.05 20.37 -3.09
CA MET A 7 12.18 20.80 -3.92
C MET A 7 13.33 21.16 -2.99
N TYR A 8 14.50 20.52 -3.21
CA TYR A 8 15.75 20.79 -2.52
C TYR A 8 16.76 21.40 -3.53
N GLY A 9 17.49 22.41 -3.09
CA GLY A 9 18.57 23.10 -3.84
C GLY A 9 18.10 24.29 -4.65
N SER A 10 17.08 24.17 -5.47
CA SER A 10 16.47 25.28 -6.21
C SER A 10 14.99 25.08 -6.36
N HIS A 11 14.21 26.11 -6.18
CA HIS A 11 12.76 26.03 -6.34
C HIS A 11 12.21 27.15 -7.22
N ARG A 12 11.12 26.83 -7.91
CA ARG A 12 10.36 27.77 -8.75
C ARG A 12 8.89 27.73 -8.31
N VAL A 13 8.27 28.89 -8.17
CA VAL A 13 6.87 29.01 -7.71
C VAL A 13 5.92 28.27 -8.64
N ASP A 14 6.11 28.43 -9.94
CA ASP A 14 5.27 27.80 -10.97
C ASP A 14 5.41 26.25 -10.99
N GLU A 15 6.57 25.72 -10.61
CA GLU A 15 6.81 24.28 -10.44
C GLU A 15 6.11 23.76 -9.18
N ALA A 16 6.22 24.47 -8.05
CA ALA A 16 5.56 24.15 -6.79
C ALA A 16 4.03 24.03 -6.95
N GLU A 17 3.42 25.03 -7.57
CA GLU A 17 1.97 25.04 -7.82
C GLU A 17 1.53 23.88 -8.72
N ARG A 18 2.31 23.57 -9.76
CA ARG A 18 2.04 22.40 -10.62
C ARG A 18 2.15 21.08 -9.86
N MET A 19 3.20 20.89 -9.06
CA MET A 19 3.38 19.68 -8.26
C MET A 19 2.19 19.45 -7.34
N LEU A 20 1.78 20.45 -6.56
CA LEU A 20 0.61 20.33 -5.69
C LEU A 20 -0.72 20.23 -6.46
N GLY A 21 -0.84 20.90 -7.59
CA GLY A 21 -2.00 20.80 -8.47
C GLY A 21 -2.25 19.40 -9.00
N ARG A 22 -1.17 18.63 -9.25
CA ARG A 22 -1.25 17.24 -9.70
C ARG A 22 -1.60 16.24 -8.60
N LEU A 23 -1.50 16.63 -7.32
CA LEU A 23 -1.76 15.79 -6.15
C LEU A 23 -3.11 16.07 -5.46
N VAL A 24 -3.98 16.91 -6.04
CA VAL A 24 -5.26 17.31 -5.42
C VAL A 24 -6.15 16.11 -5.10
N HIS A 25 -6.22 15.10 -5.98
CA HIS A 25 -7.02 13.90 -5.78
C HIS A 25 -6.58 13.07 -4.55
N ARG A 26 -5.31 13.19 -4.14
CA ARG A 26 -4.83 12.53 -2.92
C ARG A 26 -5.31 13.23 -1.64
N GLY A 27 -5.44 14.55 -1.68
CA GLY A 27 -5.84 15.33 -0.51
C GLY A 27 -6.61 16.59 -0.91
N PRO A 28 -7.94 16.45 -1.09
CA PRO A 28 -8.79 17.56 -1.51
C PRO A 28 -9.17 18.51 -0.37
N ASP A 29 -9.01 18.07 0.90
CA ASP A 29 -9.59 18.77 2.05
C ASP A 29 -8.82 20.05 2.42
N ASP A 30 -7.47 20.03 2.24
CA ASP A 30 -6.62 21.17 2.61
C ASP A 30 -5.33 21.23 1.77
N LYS A 31 -4.69 22.41 1.78
CA LYS A 31 -3.41 22.68 1.12
C LYS A 31 -2.50 23.46 2.06
N GLY A 32 -1.24 23.02 2.19
CA GLY A 32 -0.22 23.78 2.90
C GLY A 32 1.11 23.77 2.19
N GLU A 33 1.91 24.81 2.41
CA GLU A 33 3.26 24.91 1.90
C GLU A 33 4.15 25.77 2.80
N VAL A 34 5.44 25.49 2.82
CA VAL A 34 6.44 26.29 3.51
C VAL A 34 7.72 26.34 2.68
N ARG A 35 8.46 27.44 2.83
CA ARG A 35 9.81 27.63 2.30
C ARG A 35 10.78 27.86 3.43
N VAL A 36 11.85 27.09 3.41
CA VAL A 36 12.95 27.18 4.38
C VAL A 36 14.23 27.22 3.55
N ASP A 37 14.88 28.37 3.46
CA ASP A 37 16.07 28.60 2.63
C ASP A 37 15.85 28.14 1.17
N ASP A 38 16.69 27.21 0.67
CA ASP A 38 16.62 26.65 -0.67
C ASP A 38 15.67 25.42 -0.77
N VAL A 39 14.84 25.19 0.27
CA VAL A 39 13.88 24.09 0.31
C VAL A 39 12.46 24.61 0.24
N TRP A 40 11.64 23.94 -0.55
CA TRP A 40 10.19 24.09 -0.52
C TRP A 40 9.54 22.74 -0.16
N LEU A 41 8.59 22.77 0.78
CA LEU A 41 7.74 21.64 1.15
C LEU A 41 6.29 21.97 0.80
N GLY A 42 5.57 21.03 0.24
CA GLY A 42 4.16 21.17 -0.12
C GLY A 42 3.33 19.94 0.26
N HIS A 43 2.08 20.20 0.66
CA HIS A 43 1.15 19.23 1.18
C HIS A 43 -0.26 19.39 0.61
N ARG A 44 -0.90 18.25 0.31
CA ARG A 44 -2.34 18.11 0.05
C ARG A 44 -2.92 17.15 1.05
N ARG A 45 -3.93 17.58 1.82
CA ARG A 45 -4.46 16.84 2.96
C ARG A 45 -5.75 16.10 2.64
N LEU A 46 -5.81 14.84 3.01
CA LEU A 46 -7.04 14.11 3.30
C LEU A 46 -7.15 14.01 4.83
N SER A 47 -8.13 14.68 5.42
CA SER A 47 -8.29 14.79 6.88
C SER A 47 -8.89 13.51 7.45
N ILE A 48 -8.12 12.77 8.26
CA ILE A 48 -8.49 11.51 8.89
C ILE A 48 -8.29 11.55 10.39
N VAL A 49 -7.10 11.95 10.87
CA VAL A 49 -6.77 12.16 12.29
C VAL A 49 -6.65 13.65 12.53
N ASP A 50 -7.21 14.12 13.64
CA ASP A 50 -7.32 15.54 14.01
C ASP A 50 -7.89 16.39 12.85
N VAL A 51 -9.11 16.06 12.45
CA VAL A 51 -9.76 16.60 11.24
C VAL A 51 -9.66 18.12 11.18
N ASP A 52 -9.90 18.80 12.29
CA ASP A 52 -9.94 20.26 12.39
C ASP A 52 -8.58 20.91 12.66
N GLY A 53 -7.65 20.21 13.35
CA GLY A 53 -6.39 20.77 13.85
C GLY A 53 -5.13 20.33 13.12
N GLY A 54 -5.14 19.15 12.48
CA GLY A 54 -3.95 18.51 11.89
C GLY A 54 -3.47 19.10 10.57
N HIS A 55 -3.49 20.44 10.41
CA HIS A 55 -2.97 21.13 9.23
C HIS A 55 -1.46 20.93 9.08
N GLN A 56 -1.02 20.74 7.84
CA GLN A 56 0.40 20.60 7.52
C GLN A 56 0.85 21.70 6.55
N PRO A 57 2.13 22.13 6.57
CA PRO A 57 3.29 21.56 7.29
C PRO A 57 3.24 21.78 8.82
N PHE A 58 3.67 20.75 9.59
CA PHE A 58 3.88 20.91 11.03
C PHE A 58 5.18 21.66 11.29
N ALA A 59 5.22 22.48 12.34
CA ALA A 59 6.40 23.18 12.82
C ALA A 59 6.80 22.67 14.21
N ASN A 60 8.12 22.56 14.49
CA ASN A 60 8.57 22.34 15.87
C ASN A 60 8.31 23.58 16.73
N ALA A 61 8.57 23.49 18.05
CA ALA A 61 8.28 24.54 19.01
C ALA A 61 9.00 25.88 18.73
N THR A 62 10.16 25.85 18.09
CA THR A 62 10.94 27.02 17.70
C THR A 62 10.53 27.59 16.34
N GLY A 63 9.79 26.87 15.54
CA GLY A 63 9.35 27.27 14.22
C GLY A 63 10.45 27.26 13.16
N ASP A 64 11.52 26.52 13.38
CA ASP A 64 12.68 26.45 12.50
C ASP A 64 12.86 25.09 11.81
N VAL A 65 12.09 24.05 12.21
CA VAL A 65 12.00 22.74 11.54
C VAL A 65 10.57 22.45 11.16
N TRP A 66 10.37 22.01 9.93
CA TRP A 66 9.07 21.76 9.33
C TRP A 66 8.98 20.36 8.75
N LEU A 67 7.80 19.71 8.86
CA LEU A 67 7.51 18.41 8.29
C LEU A 67 6.22 18.41 7.48
N VAL A 68 6.24 17.75 6.32
CA VAL A 68 5.04 17.28 5.62
C VAL A 68 5.07 15.76 5.54
N GLY A 69 3.94 15.13 5.84
CA GLY A 69 3.78 13.69 5.91
C GLY A 69 2.59 13.17 5.12
N ASN A 70 2.77 12.00 4.53
CA ASN A 70 1.72 11.20 3.92
C ASN A 70 1.72 9.83 4.59
N GLY A 71 0.78 9.57 5.49
CA GLY A 71 0.69 8.29 6.18
C GLY A 71 -0.01 8.35 7.52
N GLU A 72 0.13 7.28 8.29
CA GLU A 72 -0.45 7.08 9.62
C GLU A 72 0.59 6.42 10.54
N ILE A 73 0.77 6.97 11.74
CA ILE A 73 1.65 6.43 12.77
C ILE A 73 0.80 5.78 13.86
N TYR A 74 0.73 4.47 13.84
CA TYR A 74 -0.20 3.71 14.70
C TYR A 74 0.21 3.68 16.18
N ASN A 75 1.50 3.85 16.49
CA ASN A 75 2.03 3.96 17.85
C ASN A 75 2.35 5.39 18.28
N HIS A 76 1.65 6.39 17.70
CA HIS A 76 1.95 7.80 17.95
C HIS A 76 1.81 8.21 19.42
N GLU A 77 0.87 7.61 20.18
CA GLU A 77 0.69 7.90 21.60
C GLU A 77 1.87 7.40 22.43
N GLU A 78 2.35 6.19 22.15
CA GLU A 78 3.52 5.59 22.80
C GLU A 78 4.78 6.41 22.50
N VAL A 79 5.01 6.79 21.23
CA VAL A 79 6.15 7.62 20.85
C VAL A 79 6.06 8.98 21.52
N ARG A 80 4.89 9.63 21.49
CA ARG A 80 4.64 10.91 22.16
C ARG A 80 5.02 10.89 23.64
N ALA A 81 4.73 9.78 24.34
CA ALA A 81 5.04 9.62 25.75
C ALA A 81 6.55 9.47 26.04
N THR A 82 7.37 9.14 25.04
CA THR A 82 8.83 8.98 25.20
C THR A 82 9.63 10.25 24.86
N LEU A 83 8.99 11.21 24.19
CA LEU A 83 9.66 12.47 23.78
C LEU A 83 9.73 13.44 24.96
N ALA A 84 10.74 14.33 24.92
CA ALA A 84 10.87 15.41 25.88
C ALA A 84 9.57 16.25 25.92
N PRO A 85 9.20 16.88 27.07
CA PRO A 85 8.06 17.73 27.16
C PRO A 85 8.15 18.88 26.14
N SER A 86 7.60 18.69 24.97
CA SER A 86 7.49 19.68 23.90
C SER A 86 6.02 19.98 23.67
N PRO A 87 5.65 21.23 23.46
CA PRO A 87 4.27 21.55 23.14
C PRO A 87 3.94 21.04 21.75
N PHE A 88 3.20 19.92 21.67
CA PHE A 88 2.54 19.51 20.45
C PHE A 88 1.47 20.54 20.09
N ALA A 89 1.45 21.01 18.86
CA ALA A 89 0.47 21.98 18.37
C ALA A 89 -0.86 21.32 18.00
N THR A 90 -0.82 20.00 17.65
CA THR A 90 -1.99 19.26 17.16
C THR A 90 -2.12 17.90 17.88
N ARG A 91 -3.22 17.21 17.57
CA ARG A 91 -3.43 15.81 17.98
C ARG A 91 -3.10 14.83 16.84
N SER A 92 -2.60 15.35 15.71
CA SER A 92 -2.21 14.50 14.58
C SER A 92 -1.14 13.52 14.98
N ASP A 93 -1.29 12.29 14.52
CA ASP A 93 -0.32 11.22 14.69
C ASP A 93 1.01 11.54 14.00
N ASN A 94 0.97 12.19 12.82
CA ASN A 94 2.16 12.53 12.04
C ASN A 94 3.06 13.59 12.70
N GLU A 95 2.53 14.43 13.60
CA GLU A 95 3.33 15.44 14.30
C GLU A 95 4.41 14.81 15.20
N VAL A 96 4.17 13.56 15.70
CA VAL A 96 5.20 12.89 16.52
C VAL A 96 6.48 12.60 15.73
N ALA A 97 6.37 12.38 14.41
CA ALA A 97 7.54 12.16 13.57
C ALA A 97 8.43 13.41 13.48
N LEU A 98 7.84 14.62 13.45
CA LEU A 98 8.61 15.87 13.50
C LEU A 98 9.43 15.95 14.78
N HIS A 99 8.79 15.80 15.94
CA HIS A 99 9.48 15.90 17.23
C HIS A 99 10.49 14.78 17.45
N LEU A 100 10.19 13.55 17.01
CA LEU A 100 11.11 12.42 17.07
C LEU A 100 12.38 12.68 16.24
N LEU A 101 12.22 13.16 15.01
CA LEU A 101 13.34 13.46 14.12
C LEU A 101 14.14 14.67 14.59
N ASP A 102 13.50 15.68 15.18
CA ASP A 102 14.17 16.85 15.73
C ASP A 102 15.00 16.49 16.98
N GLU A 103 14.49 15.61 17.86
CA GLU A 103 15.17 15.20 19.11
C GLU A 103 16.26 14.13 18.88
N ARG A 104 16.00 13.11 18.00
CA ARG A 104 16.82 11.89 17.91
C ARG A 104 17.46 11.66 16.54
N GLY A 105 17.06 12.45 15.53
CA GLY A 105 17.56 12.30 14.16
C GLY A 105 16.94 11.14 13.39
N PRO A 106 17.39 10.92 12.13
CA PRO A 106 16.71 10.03 11.18
C PRO A 106 16.79 8.52 11.52
N THR A 107 17.72 8.09 12.35
CA THR A 107 17.83 6.70 12.81
C THR A 107 16.65 6.28 13.70
N ALA A 108 16.00 7.24 14.36
CA ALA A 108 14.82 7.00 15.18
C ALA A 108 13.54 6.66 14.37
N LEU A 109 13.56 6.79 13.04
CA LEU A 109 12.44 6.37 12.18
C LEU A 109 12.07 4.89 12.38
N ASP A 110 12.98 4.04 12.85
CA ASP A 110 12.70 2.63 13.16
C ASP A 110 11.78 2.43 14.39
N GLU A 111 11.66 3.46 15.25
CA GLU A 111 10.74 3.47 16.40
C GLU A 111 9.26 3.63 15.95
N LEU A 112 9.01 4.09 14.71
CA LEU A 112 7.67 4.33 14.20
C LEU A 112 7.03 3.03 13.68
N GLU A 113 5.86 2.70 14.22
CA GLU A 113 4.98 1.67 13.67
C GLU A 113 3.88 2.34 12.83
N GLY A 114 3.94 2.16 11.51
CA GLY A 114 3.01 2.84 10.62
C GLY A 114 3.33 2.67 9.14
N MET A 115 2.63 3.42 8.35
CA MET A 115 2.80 3.55 6.91
C MET A 115 3.04 5.03 6.60
N PHE A 116 4.20 5.39 6.06
CA PHE A 116 4.53 6.80 5.93
C PHE A 116 5.52 7.12 4.79
N ALA A 117 5.44 8.37 4.34
CA ALA A 117 6.49 9.08 3.64
C ALA A 117 6.59 10.48 4.25
N PHE A 118 7.80 10.93 4.59
CA PHE A 118 8.08 12.22 5.22
C PHE A 118 9.07 13.05 4.43
N LEU A 119 8.86 14.36 4.45
CA LEU A 119 9.80 15.36 3.95
C LEU A 119 9.96 16.43 5.03
N VAL A 120 11.18 16.65 5.49
CA VAL A 120 11.52 17.56 6.59
C VAL A 120 12.50 18.61 6.09
N ALA A 121 12.34 19.85 6.52
CA ALA A 121 13.28 20.94 6.24
C ALA A 121 13.56 21.76 7.52
N GLY A 122 14.80 22.16 7.74
CA GLY A 122 15.22 23.00 8.85
C GLY A 122 16.06 24.21 8.39
N GLY A 123 15.96 25.33 9.13
CA GLY A 123 16.72 26.56 8.87
C GLY A 123 18.23 26.44 9.10
N ASP A 124 18.69 25.30 9.59
CA ASP A 124 20.11 24.94 9.73
C ASP A 124 20.67 24.20 8.49
N GLY A 125 19.93 24.21 7.37
CA GLY A 125 20.27 23.47 6.15
C GLY A 125 19.86 22.00 6.18
N ARG A 126 19.18 21.54 7.24
CA ARG A 126 18.68 20.17 7.39
C ARG A 126 17.63 19.87 6.32
N PHE A 127 17.77 18.70 5.69
CA PHE A 127 16.70 18.11 4.89
C PHE A 127 16.68 16.60 5.09
N ILE A 128 15.50 16.02 5.26
CA ILE A 128 15.30 14.58 5.38
C ILE A 128 14.12 14.18 4.48
N ALA A 129 14.34 13.19 3.62
CA ALA A 129 13.25 12.44 2.96
C ALA A 129 13.26 11.02 3.51
N ALA A 130 12.12 10.47 3.86
CA ALA A 130 12.02 9.12 4.43
C ALA A 130 10.79 8.39 3.93
N ARG A 131 10.87 7.05 3.84
CA ARG A 131 9.77 6.17 3.44
C ARG A 131 9.70 4.95 4.33
N ASP A 132 8.49 4.51 4.69
CA ASP A 132 8.24 3.36 5.57
C ASP A 132 8.95 2.08 5.08
N PRO A 133 9.25 1.13 6.00
CA PRO A 133 10.05 -0.06 5.70
C PRO A 133 9.45 -0.99 4.64
N VAL A 134 8.13 -1.03 4.51
CA VAL A 134 7.41 -1.86 3.52
C VAL A 134 7.21 -1.11 2.20
N GLY A 135 7.25 0.23 2.25
CA GLY A 135 6.95 1.11 1.12
C GLY A 135 5.46 1.20 0.81
N ILE A 136 4.61 1.12 1.86
CA ILE A 136 3.15 1.23 1.73
C ILE A 136 2.78 2.59 1.16
N LYS A 137 3.41 3.66 1.67
CA LYS A 137 3.20 4.99 1.09
C LYS A 137 4.17 5.26 -0.05
N PRO A 138 3.67 5.76 -1.18
CA PRO A 138 4.52 6.06 -2.33
C PRO A 138 5.40 7.29 -2.07
N LEU A 139 6.63 7.21 -2.54
CA LEU A 139 7.54 8.34 -2.66
C LEU A 139 8.44 8.11 -3.87
N TYR A 140 8.55 9.14 -4.72
CA TYR A 140 9.45 9.19 -5.87
C TYR A 140 10.39 10.37 -5.73
N TRP A 141 11.56 10.26 -6.33
CA TRP A 141 12.53 11.34 -6.38
C TRP A 141 13.20 11.46 -7.74
N ALA A 142 13.73 12.65 -8.02
CA ALA A 142 14.52 12.90 -9.22
C ALA A 142 15.71 13.80 -8.84
N ARG A 143 16.91 13.44 -9.31
CA ARG A 143 18.17 14.14 -8.98
C ARG A 143 18.78 14.70 -10.25
N ARG A 144 19.09 16.01 -10.26
CA ARG A 144 19.70 16.68 -11.40
C ARG A 144 20.46 17.92 -10.96
N ASN A 145 21.75 18.05 -11.38
CA ASN A 145 22.57 19.24 -11.18
C ASN A 145 22.60 19.77 -9.72
N GLY A 146 22.73 18.89 -8.74
CA GLY A 146 22.74 19.26 -7.33
C GLY A 146 21.38 19.56 -6.70
N SER A 147 20.31 19.57 -7.50
CA SER A 147 18.93 19.72 -7.00
C SER A 147 18.21 18.39 -6.97
N VAL A 148 17.26 18.25 -6.04
CA VAL A 148 16.42 17.06 -5.88
C VAL A 148 14.96 17.46 -5.83
N ARG A 149 14.10 16.64 -6.41
CA ARG A 149 12.64 16.73 -6.33
C ARG A 149 12.10 15.46 -5.69
N PHE A 150 11.05 15.62 -4.88
CA PHE A 150 10.34 14.52 -4.27
C PHE A 150 8.83 14.70 -4.49
N ALA A 151 8.11 13.61 -4.73
CA ALA A 151 6.66 13.64 -4.81
C ALA A 151 6.04 12.26 -4.53
N SER A 152 4.79 12.27 -4.07
CA SER A 152 3.99 11.04 -3.88
C SER A 152 3.68 10.32 -5.19
N GLU A 153 3.68 11.01 -6.33
CA GLU A 153 3.33 10.47 -7.66
C GLU A 153 4.25 10.98 -8.75
N ILE A 154 4.47 10.14 -9.77
CA ILE A 154 5.33 10.46 -10.92
C ILE A 154 4.77 11.64 -11.70
N ALA A 155 3.46 11.68 -11.91
CA ALA A 155 2.78 12.75 -12.64
C ALA A 155 2.98 14.15 -12.02
N ALA A 156 3.42 14.25 -10.77
CA ALA A 156 3.70 15.53 -10.13
C ALA A 156 4.99 16.21 -10.64
N PHE A 157 5.93 15.45 -11.18
CA PHE A 157 7.18 15.99 -11.69
C PHE A 157 6.97 16.80 -12.99
N ALA A 158 7.80 17.83 -13.20
CA ALA A 158 7.81 18.58 -14.44
C ALA A 158 8.44 17.76 -15.59
N PRO A 159 8.09 18.01 -16.86
CA PRO A 159 8.54 17.21 -18.00
C PRO A 159 10.07 17.04 -18.12
N ASP A 160 10.84 18.05 -17.76
CA ASP A 160 12.30 18.02 -17.79
C ASP A 160 12.94 17.18 -16.67
N TRP A 161 12.15 16.77 -15.67
CA TRP A 161 12.53 15.87 -14.59
C TRP A 161 12.15 14.41 -14.84
N MET A 162 11.16 14.15 -15.72
CA MET A 162 10.63 12.80 -15.99
C MET A 162 11.71 11.75 -16.29
N PRO A 163 12.77 12.01 -17.10
CA PRO A 163 13.81 11.01 -17.37
C PRO A 163 14.68 10.65 -16.17
N HIS A 164 14.58 11.43 -15.09
CA HIS A 164 15.38 11.28 -13.87
C HIS A 164 14.58 10.74 -12.69
N VAL A 165 13.27 10.50 -12.86
CA VAL A 165 12.41 10.00 -11.78
C VAL A 165 12.76 8.54 -11.46
N GLU A 166 12.90 8.26 -10.18
CA GLU A 166 13.15 6.94 -9.62
C GLU A 166 12.24 6.72 -8.42
N VAL A 167 11.98 5.46 -8.09
CA VAL A 167 11.32 5.09 -6.83
C VAL A 167 12.25 5.41 -5.67
N PHE A 168 11.76 6.10 -4.64
CA PHE A 168 12.49 6.24 -3.37
C PHE A 168 12.42 4.91 -2.62
N PRO A 169 13.56 4.30 -2.22
CA PRO A 169 13.59 2.96 -1.65
C PRO A 169 12.84 2.86 -0.32
N PRO A 170 12.07 1.78 -0.06
CA PRO A 170 11.47 1.49 1.23
C PRO A 170 12.50 1.34 2.35
N GLY A 171 12.14 1.76 3.57
CA GLY A 171 12.97 1.66 4.76
C GLY A 171 14.23 2.50 4.73
N CYS A 172 14.26 3.49 3.84
CA CYS A 172 15.40 4.39 3.69
C CYS A 172 15.03 5.83 4.04
N HIS A 173 16.05 6.57 4.45
CA HIS A 173 16.02 8.02 4.47
C HIS A 173 17.16 8.59 3.60
N TRP A 174 16.99 9.82 3.17
CA TRP A 174 18.00 10.57 2.44
C TRP A 174 18.23 11.93 3.10
N THR A 175 19.51 12.30 3.25
CA THR A 175 19.94 13.64 3.67
C THR A 175 20.97 14.18 2.69
N PRO A 176 21.15 15.51 2.58
CA PRO A 176 22.13 16.10 1.66
C PRO A 176 23.58 15.64 1.94
N ASP A 177 23.95 15.52 3.20
CA ASP A 177 25.32 15.19 3.62
C ASP A 177 25.54 13.67 3.77
N GLY A 178 24.57 12.94 4.32
CA GLY A 178 24.66 11.49 4.56
C GLY A 178 24.31 10.64 3.33
N GLY A 179 23.61 11.23 2.35
CA GLY A 179 23.11 10.46 1.21
C GLY A 179 21.93 9.55 1.56
N LEU A 180 21.82 8.44 0.85
CA LEU A 180 20.75 7.46 1.05
C LEU A 180 21.20 6.39 2.03
N GLU A 181 20.51 6.25 3.16
CA GLU A 181 20.79 5.28 4.21
C GLU A 181 19.53 4.47 4.55
N ARG A 182 19.71 3.19 4.88
CA ARG A 182 18.62 2.32 5.33
C ARG A 182 18.50 2.38 6.85
N PHE A 183 17.32 2.68 7.37
CA PHE A 183 17.02 2.64 8.80
C PHE A 183 16.27 1.38 9.23
N ALA A 184 15.52 0.74 8.30
CA ALA A 184 14.78 -0.49 8.60
C ALA A 184 14.55 -1.35 7.34
N SER A 185 14.18 -2.62 7.53
CA SER A 185 13.72 -3.54 6.48
C SER A 185 12.29 -4.00 6.76
N ALA A 186 11.51 -4.27 5.69
CA ALA A 186 10.18 -4.85 5.81
C ALA A 186 10.22 -6.22 6.50
N VAL A 187 11.19 -7.05 6.08
CA VAL A 187 11.41 -8.38 6.66
C VAL A 187 12.62 -8.30 7.57
N PRO A 188 12.53 -8.79 8.82
CA PRO A 188 13.65 -8.82 9.74
C PRO A 188 14.86 -9.56 9.12
N ASP A 189 16.06 -8.99 9.29
CA ASP A 189 17.29 -9.66 8.86
C ASP A 189 17.45 -10.99 9.60
N SER A 190 17.88 -12.04 8.89
CA SER A 190 18.06 -13.38 9.44
C SER A 190 19.31 -13.55 10.35
N GLY A 191 20.03 -12.41 10.58
CA GLY A 191 21.14 -12.31 11.52
C GLY A 191 20.74 -11.51 12.75
N GLU A 192 21.16 -11.58 13.89
CA GLU A 192 21.02 -10.79 15.13
C GLU A 192 19.71 -10.03 15.29
N GLY A 193 18.70 -10.65 15.86
CA GLY A 193 17.40 -10.01 16.12
C GLY A 193 16.20 -10.66 15.47
N ALA A 194 16.37 -11.78 14.74
CA ALA A 194 15.21 -12.62 14.44
C ALA A 194 14.53 -12.93 15.76
N PRO A 195 13.27 -12.50 15.97
CA PRO A 195 12.63 -12.65 17.27
C PRO A 195 12.73 -14.09 17.71
N ALA A 196 12.87 -14.29 19.01
CA ALA A 196 12.86 -15.61 19.69
C ALA A 196 11.70 -16.54 19.28
N ALA A 197 10.80 -16.09 18.42
CA ALA A 197 9.74 -16.85 17.80
C ALA A 197 10.22 -18.11 17.07
N ARG A 198 11.42 -18.09 16.44
CA ARG A 198 11.98 -19.28 15.81
C ARG A 198 12.35 -20.39 16.81
N ALA A 199 12.60 -20.04 18.08
CA ALA A 199 12.91 -20.97 19.15
C ALA A 199 11.66 -21.51 19.86
N VAL A 200 10.48 -20.92 19.62
CA VAL A 200 9.23 -21.26 20.32
C VAL A 200 8.43 -22.36 19.60
N TRP A 201 8.53 -22.42 18.26
CA TRP A 201 7.72 -23.34 17.48
C TRP A 201 8.55 -24.55 17.01
N SER A 202 8.13 -25.75 17.38
CA SER A 202 8.71 -26.99 16.85
C SER A 202 8.33 -27.18 15.39
N ASP A 203 9.16 -27.91 14.62
CA ASP A 203 8.88 -28.29 13.23
C ASP A 203 7.74 -29.33 13.11
N ALA A 204 6.76 -29.28 14.01
CA ALA A 204 5.57 -30.12 13.94
C ALA A 204 4.81 -29.87 12.63
N ALA A 205 4.36 -30.94 11.97
CA ALA A 205 3.61 -30.84 10.73
C ALA A 205 2.28 -30.06 10.89
N GLU A 206 1.75 -30.00 12.10
CA GLU A 206 0.50 -29.33 12.44
C GLU A 206 0.73 -28.15 13.41
N PRO A 207 0.18 -26.97 13.12
CA PRO A 207 0.25 -25.84 14.07
C PRO A 207 -0.50 -26.15 15.35
N PRO A 208 0.13 -25.99 16.55
CA PRO A 208 -0.52 -26.18 17.84
C PRO A 208 -1.57 -25.09 18.12
N ALA A 209 -2.43 -25.33 19.12
CA ALA A 209 -3.51 -24.40 19.47
C ALA A 209 -2.99 -23.00 19.86
N GLU A 210 -1.83 -22.95 20.49
CA GLU A 210 -1.14 -21.71 20.88
C GLU A 210 -0.75 -20.89 19.64
N ALA A 211 -0.22 -21.52 18.58
CA ALA A 211 0.11 -20.84 17.34
C ALA A 211 -1.12 -20.28 16.64
N LEU A 212 -2.22 -21.04 16.62
CA LEU A 212 -3.51 -20.58 16.09
C LEU A 212 -4.06 -19.39 16.88
N SER A 213 -3.94 -19.43 18.20
CA SER A 213 -4.37 -18.35 19.10
C SER A 213 -3.50 -17.10 18.89
N GLU A 214 -2.18 -17.27 18.76
CA GLU A 214 -1.25 -16.16 18.55
C GLU A 214 -1.45 -15.52 17.18
N THR A 215 -1.69 -16.32 16.13
CA THR A 215 -2.06 -15.81 14.79
C THR A 215 -3.28 -14.89 14.87
N ARG A 216 -4.33 -15.31 15.59
CA ARG A 216 -5.51 -14.46 15.79
C ARG A 216 -5.19 -13.20 16.57
N ARG A 217 -4.42 -13.32 17.66
CA ARG A 217 -4.07 -12.19 18.53
C ARG A 217 -3.32 -11.10 17.78
N ILE A 218 -2.29 -11.49 17.02
CA ILE A 218 -1.45 -10.55 16.27
C ILE A 218 -2.24 -9.85 15.16
N LEU A 219 -3.01 -10.60 14.37
CA LEU A 219 -3.85 -10.02 13.33
C LEU A 219 -4.96 -9.14 13.90
N ALA A 220 -5.57 -9.53 15.03
CA ALA A 220 -6.56 -8.71 15.68
C ALA A 220 -5.96 -7.39 16.19
N ALA A 221 -4.78 -7.42 16.80
CA ALA A 221 -4.10 -6.22 17.26
C ALA A 221 -3.74 -5.28 16.08
N SER A 222 -3.26 -5.82 14.96
CA SER A 222 -2.97 -5.02 13.77
C SER A 222 -4.23 -4.35 13.19
N VAL A 223 -5.31 -5.11 13.00
CA VAL A 223 -6.58 -4.56 12.49
C VAL A 223 -7.09 -3.47 13.44
N GLN A 224 -7.07 -3.70 14.75
CA GLN A 224 -7.56 -2.73 15.76
C GLN A 224 -6.74 -1.44 15.74
N ARG A 225 -5.40 -1.52 15.69
CA ARG A 225 -4.54 -0.32 15.55
C ARG A 225 -4.87 0.47 14.28
N GLN A 226 -5.12 -0.24 13.18
CA GLN A 226 -5.44 0.38 11.89
C GLN A 226 -6.89 0.86 11.77
N MET A 227 -7.72 0.66 12.79
CA MET A 227 -9.06 1.29 12.90
C MET A 227 -9.00 2.72 13.46
N MET A 228 -7.82 3.23 13.88
CA MET A 228 -7.67 4.58 14.40
C MET A 228 -8.11 5.66 13.39
N GLY A 229 -8.65 6.75 13.88
CA GLY A 229 -9.05 7.94 13.10
C GLY A 229 -10.32 8.57 13.63
N ASP A 230 -10.55 9.82 13.24
CA ASP A 230 -11.75 10.62 13.60
C ASP A 230 -12.87 10.47 12.54
N VAL A 231 -12.70 9.56 11.57
CA VAL A 231 -13.62 9.31 10.47
C VAL A 231 -14.01 7.83 10.39
N PRO A 232 -15.18 7.48 9.83
CA PRO A 232 -15.57 6.09 9.68
C PRO A 232 -14.59 5.27 8.83
N VAL A 233 -14.29 4.03 9.28
CA VAL A 233 -13.45 3.08 8.59
C VAL A 233 -14.31 1.94 8.03
N GLY A 234 -14.08 1.57 6.76
CA GLY A 234 -14.73 0.43 6.10
C GLY A 234 -13.75 -0.70 5.79
N VAL A 235 -14.24 -1.75 5.12
CA VAL A 235 -13.43 -2.89 4.65
C VAL A 235 -13.80 -3.23 3.21
N PHE A 236 -12.81 -3.39 2.34
CA PHE A 236 -12.99 -4.03 1.05
C PHE A 236 -13.20 -5.53 1.24
N LEU A 237 -14.34 -6.03 0.81
CA LEU A 237 -14.78 -7.41 1.04
C LEU A 237 -14.98 -8.14 -0.30
N SER A 238 -13.94 -8.82 -0.78
CA SER A 238 -14.01 -9.63 -2.01
C SER A 238 -14.68 -10.99 -1.83
N GLY A 239 -14.99 -11.39 -0.58
CA GLY A 239 -15.45 -12.74 -0.27
C GLY A 239 -14.33 -13.80 -0.27
N GLY A 240 -13.08 -13.42 -0.51
CA GLY A 240 -11.89 -14.21 -0.27
C GLY A 240 -11.54 -14.29 1.22
N LEU A 241 -10.69 -15.27 1.59
CA LEU A 241 -10.30 -15.54 2.98
C LEU A 241 -9.74 -14.30 3.68
N ASP A 242 -8.80 -13.62 3.04
CA ASP A 242 -8.01 -12.53 3.64
C ASP A 242 -8.90 -11.34 4.01
N SER A 243 -9.69 -10.86 3.05
CA SER A 243 -10.63 -9.77 3.27
C SER A 243 -11.72 -10.14 4.28
N ALA A 244 -12.16 -11.42 4.29
CA ALA A 244 -13.13 -11.92 5.25
C ALA A 244 -12.57 -11.96 6.68
N ILE A 245 -11.28 -12.32 6.87
CA ILE A 245 -10.60 -12.28 8.16
C ILE A 245 -10.52 -10.83 8.67
N VAL A 246 -10.07 -9.89 7.85
CA VAL A 246 -10.02 -8.47 8.21
C VAL A 246 -11.41 -7.95 8.60
N ALA A 247 -12.43 -8.27 7.81
CA ALA A 247 -13.82 -7.88 8.08
C ALA A 247 -14.35 -8.51 9.39
N ALA A 248 -14.03 -9.78 9.67
CA ALA A 248 -14.47 -10.45 10.90
C ALA A 248 -13.86 -9.83 12.15
N ILE A 249 -12.59 -9.44 12.09
CA ILE A 249 -11.91 -8.76 13.20
C ILE A 249 -12.48 -7.35 13.40
N ALA A 250 -12.57 -6.56 12.32
CA ALA A 250 -13.10 -5.19 12.36
C ALA A 250 -14.56 -5.14 12.84
N ALA A 251 -15.41 -6.07 12.37
CA ALA A 251 -16.81 -6.16 12.80
C ALA A 251 -16.94 -6.47 14.29
N ARG A 252 -16.09 -7.37 14.84
CA ARG A 252 -16.08 -7.68 16.27
C ARG A 252 -15.60 -6.50 17.11
N TYR A 253 -14.59 -5.76 16.62
CA TYR A 253 -14.10 -4.57 17.30
C TYR A 253 -15.18 -3.49 17.37
N LEU A 254 -15.82 -3.13 16.26
CA LEU A 254 -16.88 -2.13 16.22
C LEU A 254 -18.11 -2.53 17.03
N ALA A 255 -18.46 -3.81 17.04
CA ALA A 255 -19.59 -4.32 17.82
C ALA A 255 -19.43 -4.08 19.35
N GLN A 256 -18.18 -4.05 19.87
CA GLN A 256 -17.91 -3.72 21.27
C GLN A 256 -18.23 -2.25 21.59
N HIS A 257 -18.23 -1.39 20.57
CA HIS A 257 -18.58 0.03 20.68
C HIS A 257 -20.02 0.32 20.22
N GLY A 258 -20.80 -0.72 19.92
CA GLY A 258 -22.19 -0.57 19.45
C GLY A 258 -22.32 -0.12 17.99
N GLU A 259 -21.24 -0.20 17.22
CA GLU A 259 -21.16 0.23 15.83
C GLU A 259 -21.24 -0.95 14.85
N ARG A 260 -21.64 -0.65 13.62
CA ARG A 260 -21.68 -1.62 12.52
C ARG A 260 -20.62 -1.31 11.50
N LEU A 261 -19.90 -2.36 11.08
CA LEU A 261 -18.91 -2.26 10.02
C LEU A 261 -19.57 -2.01 8.66
N LYS A 262 -19.05 -1.05 7.90
CA LYS A 262 -19.35 -0.89 6.48
C LYS A 262 -18.41 -1.77 5.64
N THR A 263 -18.97 -2.53 4.71
CA THR A 263 -18.20 -3.40 3.80
C THR A 263 -18.56 -3.12 2.36
N PHE A 264 -17.58 -3.22 1.48
CA PHE A 264 -17.69 -2.82 0.09
C PHE A 264 -17.19 -3.93 -0.83
N ALA A 265 -17.97 -4.27 -1.86
CA ALA A 265 -17.62 -5.30 -2.83
C ALA A 265 -17.86 -4.83 -4.26
N VAL A 266 -17.14 -5.41 -5.21
CA VAL A 266 -17.27 -5.13 -6.64
C VAL A 266 -17.19 -6.41 -7.45
N GLY A 267 -17.91 -6.47 -8.56
CA GLY A 267 -17.85 -7.60 -9.48
C GLY A 267 -18.85 -7.46 -10.64
N THR A 268 -18.73 -8.34 -11.60
CA THR A 268 -19.74 -8.48 -12.66
C THR A 268 -21.00 -9.15 -12.13
N ARG A 269 -22.10 -9.03 -12.87
CA ARG A 269 -23.38 -9.62 -12.47
C ARG A 269 -23.23 -11.12 -12.23
N GLY A 270 -23.50 -11.56 -11.00
CA GLY A 270 -23.45 -12.98 -10.62
C GLY A 270 -22.03 -13.52 -10.39
N SER A 271 -21.02 -12.68 -10.30
CA SER A 271 -19.66 -13.11 -9.99
C SER A 271 -19.59 -13.87 -8.66
N ALA A 272 -18.70 -14.87 -8.61
CA ALA A 272 -18.53 -15.71 -7.44
C ALA A 272 -18.09 -14.90 -6.20
N ASP A 273 -17.33 -13.82 -6.42
CA ASP A 273 -16.86 -12.95 -5.35
C ASP A 273 -17.98 -12.14 -4.71
N LEU A 274 -18.88 -11.55 -5.49
CA LEU A 274 -20.06 -10.87 -4.93
C LEU A 274 -20.96 -11.82 -4.13
N LEU A 275 -21.15 -13.06 -4.64
CA LEU A 275 -21.93 -14.05 -3.92
C LEU A 275 -21.29 -14.40 -2.57
N ALA A 276 -19.98 -14.62 -2.54
CA ALA A 276 -19.24 -14.92 -1.33
C ALA A 276 -19.20 -13.72 -0.36
N ALA A 277 -19.03 -12.50 -0.88
CA ALA A 277 -19.05 -11.28 -0.07
C ALA A 277 -20.41 -11.12 0.65
N ARG A 278 -21.53 -11.40 -0.02
CA ARG A 278 -22.87 -11.40 0.59
C ARG A 278 -23.01 -12.40 1.74
N VAL A 279 -22.40 -13.59 1.60
CA VAL A 279 -22.41 -14.61 2.67
C VAL A 279 -21.68 -14.07 3.91
N VAL A 280 -20.46 -13.53 3.72
CA VAL A 280 -19.69 -12.93 4.82
C VAL A 280 -20.43 -11.75 5.44
N ALA A 281 -20.94 -10.82 4.62
CA ALA A 281 -21.64 -9.63 5.10
C ALA A 281 -22.87 -9.97 5.95
N ARG A 282 -23.68 -10.96 5.54
CA ARG A 282 -24.83 -11.45 6.32
C ARG A 282 -24.39 -12.09 7.64
N HIS A 283 -23.32 -12.91 7.62
CA HIS A 283 -22.79 -13.56 8.82
C HIS A 283 -22.30 -12.55 9.85
N LEU A 284 -21.55 -11.55 9.39
CA LEU A 284 -20.98 -10.49 10.22
C LEU A 284 -21.96 -9.34 10.53
N ARG A 285 -23.15 -9.35 9.89
CA ARG A 285 -24.19 -8.31 10.01
C ARG A 285 -23.67 -6.92 9.68
N THR A 286 -22.85 -6.80 8.63
CA THR A 286 -22.28 -5.52 8.17
C THR A 286 -23.32 -4.69 7.39
N GLU A 287 -23.07 -3.38 7.27
CA GLU A 287 -23.72 -2.52 6.28
C GLU A 287 -22.96 -2.72 4.96
N HIS A 288 -23.54 -3.49 4.04
CA HIS A 288 -22.84 -3.98 2.86
C HIS A 288 -23.27 -3.22 1.61
N HIS A 289 -22.30 -2.70 0.87
CA HIS A 289 -22.48 -1.98 -0.39
C HIS A 289 -21.81 -2.73 -1.52
N GLU A 290 -22.47 -2.78 -2.70
CA GLU A 290 -21.97 -3.50 -3.86
C GLU A 290 -21.95 -2.61 -5.10
N ARG A 291 -20.87 -2.71 -5.89
CA ARG A 291 -20.77 -2.16 -7.23
C ARG A 291 -20.81 -3.29 -8.24
N VAL A 292 -21.84 -3.31 -9.08
CA VAL A 292 -21.89 -4.21 -10.24
C VAL A 292 -21.48 -3.42 -11.47
N TYR A 293 -20.53 -3.94 -12.24
CA TYR A 293 -20.06 -3.33 -13.49
C TYR A 293 -20.11 -4.30 -14.65
N ASP A 294 -20.03 -3.78 -15.86
CA ASP A 294 -19.97 -4.56 -17.11
C ASP A 294 -18.66 -4.29 -17.88
N SER A 295 -18.48 -5.01 -18.99
CA SER A 295 -17.30 -4.90 -19.85
C SER A 295 -17.11 -3.51 -20.44
N HIS A 296 -18.19 -2.83 -20.79
CA HIS A 296 -18.14 -1.50 -21.38
C HIS A 296 -17.69 -0.46 -20.33
N GLU A 297 -18.14 -0.60 -19.11
CA GLU A 297 -17.71 0.26 -17.99
C GLU A 297 -16.23 0.01 -17.64
N ALA A 298 -15.80 -1.25 -17.62
CA ALA A 298 -14.39 -1.61 -17.41
C ALA A 298 -13.47 -0.99 -18.47
N MET A 299 -13.86 -1.08 -19.75
CA MET A 299 -13.10 -0.50 -20.86
C MET A 299 -13.05 1.03 -20.82
N ARG A 300 -14.13 1.68 -20.43
CA ARG A 300 -14.13 3.15 -20.28
C ARG A 300 -13.22 3.62 -19.15
N ALA A 301 -13.13 2.85 -18.06
CA ALA A 301 -12.26 3.19 -16.92
C ALA A 301 -10.77 2.94 -17.22
N LEU A 302 -10.43 2.06 -18.17
CA LEU A 302 -9.06 1.60 -18.39
C LEU A 302 -8.02 2.71 -18.57
N PRO A 303 -8.21 3.76 -19.40
CA PRO A 303 -7.23 4.83 -19.53
C PRO A 303 -6.98 5.58 -18.22
N GLU A 304 -8.04 5.87 -17.45
CA GLU A 304 -7.92 6.53 -16.15
C GLU A 304 -7.27 5.62 -15.11
N VAL A 305 -7.52 4.32 -15.17
CA VAL A 305 -6.86 3.33 -14.29
C VAL A 305 -5.37 3.29 -14.54
N VAL A 306 -4.92 3.17 -15.80
CA VAL A 306 -3.48 3.17 -16.16
C VAL A 306 -2.83 4.48 -15.72
N ARG A 307 -3.53 5.61 -15.91
CA ARG A 307 -3.10 6.92 -15.42
C ARG A 307 -2.96 6.94 -13.91
N ALA A 308 -3.97 6.49 -13.17
CA ALA A 308 -3.99 6.52 -11.71
C ALA A 308 -2.90 5.64 -11.11
N ILE A 309 -2.74 4.40 -11.60
CA ILE A 309 -1.73 3.48 -11.04
C ILE A 309 -0.30 3.78 -11.51
N GLU A 310 -0.13 4.60 -12.54
CA GLU A 310 1.19 4.90 -13.15
C GLU A 310 1.97 3.61 -13.47
N HIS A 311 1.27 2.63 -14.07
CA HIS A 311 1.81 1.28 -14.28
C HIS A 311 1.14 0.60 -15.48
N PHE A 312 1.81 -0.42 -16.07
CA PHE A 312 1.30 -1.12 -17.26
C PHE A 312 1.43 -2.66 -17.20
N ASP A 313 1.85 -3.25 -16.07
CA ASP A 313 1.85 -4.72 -15.92
C ASP A 313 0.42 -5.26 -16.05
N PRO A 314 0.17 -6.27 -16.93
CA PRO A 314 -1.19 -6.76 -17.19
C PRO A 314 -1.92 -7.28 -15.95
N SER A 315 -1.23 -8.02 -15.08
CA SER A 315 -1.84 -8.56 -13.87
C SER A 315 -2.26 -7.45 -12.91
N LEU A 316 -1.46 -6.39 -12.84
CA LEU A 316 -1.78 -5.23 -12.02
C LEU A 316 -2.95 -4.43 -12.58
N VAL A 317 -2.95 -4.15 -13.89
CA VAL A 317 -4.02 -3.38 -14.56
C VAL A 317 -5.36 -4.11 -14.49
N ARG A 318 -5.39 -5.43 -14.77
CA ARG A 318 -6.62 -6.24 -14.69
C ARG A 318 -7.26 -6.18 -13.31
N SER A 319 -6.47 -6.24 -12.25
CA SER A 319 -6.96 -6.12 -10.87
C SER A 319 -7.25 -4.67 -10.46
N ALA A 320 -6.58 -3.70 -11.06
CA ALA A 320 -6.80 -2.28 -10.76
C ALA A 320 -8.16 -1.77 -11.25
N VAL A 321 -8.66 -2.24 -12.40
CA VAL A 321 -9.94 -1.79 -12.97
C VAL A 321 -11.11 -2.00 -12.00
N PRO A 322 -11.39 -3.21 -11.49
CA PRO A 322 -12.46 -3.38 -10.51
C PRO A 322 -12.20 -2.64 -9.20
N ASN A 323 -10.93 -2.57 -8.73
CA ASN A 323 -10.60 -1.83 -7.53
C ASN A 323 -10.83 -0.33 -7.66
N PHE A 324 -10.57 0.25 -8.83
CA PHE A 324 -10.84 1.67 -9.12
C PHE A 324 -12.35 1.99 -9.03
N LEU A 325 -13.18 1.16 -9.66
CA LEU A 325 -14.65 1.26 -9.59
C LEU A 325 -15.17 1.05 -8.15
N LEU A 326 -14.55 0.13 -7.39
CA LEU A 326 -14.85 -0.09 -5.98
C LEU A 326 -14.52 1.15 -5.15
N ALA A 327 -13.34 1.72 -5.35
CA ALA A 327 -12.87 2.90 -4.62
C ALA A 327 -13.77 4.12 -4.89
N GLU A 328 -14.20 4.34 -6.14
CA GLU A 328 -15.16 5.38 -6.51
C GLU A 328 -16.46 5.32 -5.70
N MET A 329 -17.06 4.14 -5.59
CA MET A 329 -18.25 3.95 -4.78
C MET A 329 -17.96 4.12 -3.28
N THR A 330 -16.87 3.53 -2.80
CA THR A 330 -16.53 3.50 -1.38
C THR A 330 -16.26 4.89 -0.81
N ALA A 331 -15.60 5.76 -1.59
CA ALA A 331 -15.30 7.14 -1.20
C ALA A 331 -16.55 7.99 -0.91
N GLN A 332 -17.72 7.56 -1.38
CA GLN A 332 -19.00 8.22 -1.06
C GLN A 332 -19.49 7.90 0.37
N HIS A 333 -18.89 6.92 1.04
CA HIS A 333 -19.34 6.40 2.33
C HIS A 333 -18.31 6.53 3.46
N VAL A 334 -17.02 6.40 3.13
CA VAL A 334 -15.91 6.43 4.10
C VAL A 334 -14.68 7.06 3.48
N LYS A 335 -13.76 7.57 4.33
CA LYS A 335 -12.44 8.07 3.90
C LYS A 335 -11.32 7.04 4.06
N VAL A 336 -11.57 5.95 4.79
CA VAL A 336 -10.58 4.92 5.12
C VAL A 336 -11.17 3.53 4.88
N VAL A 337 -10.38 2.64 4.27
CA VAL A 337 -10.72 1.21 4.14
C VAL A 337 -9.56 0.32 4.52
N LEU A 338 -9.86 -0.80 5.19
CA LEU A 338 -8.91 -1.88 5.38
C LEU A 338 -9.00 -2.87 4.22
N THR A 339 -7.87 -3.46 3.85
CA THR A 339 -7.77 -4.45 2.77
C THR A 339 -7.07 -5.73 3.25
N GLY A 340 -7.19 -6.80 2.46
CA GLY A 340 -6.49 -8.07 2.71
C GLY A 340 -5.11 -8.18 2.04
N GLU A 341 -4.57 -7.08 1.51
CA GLU A 341 -3.26 -7.08 0.83
C GLU A 341 -2.13 -7.54 1.77
N GLY A 342 -1.18 -8.32 1.22
CA GLY A 342 -0.03 -8.84 1.96
C GLY A 342 -0.22 -10.26 2.50
N ALA A 343 -1.45 -10.77 2.56
CA ALA A 343 -1.70 -12.10 3.09
C ALA A 343 -1.10 -13.23 2.22
N ASP A 344 -1.12 -13.07 0.91
CA ASP A 344 -0.57 -14.06 -0.03
C ASP A 344 0.95 -14.15 0.08
N GLU A 345 1.62 -13.04 0.23
CA GLU A 345 3.07 -12.93 0.37
C GLU A 345 3.57 -13.49 1.70
N LEU A 346 2.78 -13.35 2.77
CA LEU A 346 3.18 -13.81 4.10
C LEU A 346 2.85 -15.27 4.36
N PHE A 347 1.75 -15.77 3.80
CA PHE A 347 1.21 -17.10 4.09
C PHE A 347 1.16 -18.01 2.87
N ALA A 348 2.04 -17.78 1.88
CA ALA A 348 2.20 -18.60 0.68
C ALA A 348 0.88 -18.87 -0.07
N GLY A 349 0.11 -17.79 -0.32
CA GLY A 349 -1.21 -17.90 -0.92
C GLY A 349 -1.23 -18.01 -2.44
N TYR A 350 -0.14 -17.75 -3.15
CA TYR A 350 -0.07 -17.84 -4.61
C TYR A 350 0.10 -19.28 -5.08
N GLU A 351 -0.57 -19.65 -6.18
CA GLU A 351 -0.56 -21.01 -6.70
C GLU A 351 0.84 -21.47 -7.11
N TYR A 352 1.63 -20.61 -7.74
CA TYR A 352 3.00 -20.95 -8.16
C TYR A 352 3.94 -21.32 -7.01
N LEU A 353 3.64 -20.86 -5.77
CA LEU A 353 4.42 -21.17 -4.58
C LEU A 353 4.33 -22.66 -4.16
N ARG A 354 3.30 -23.37 -4.64
CA ARG A 354 3.17 -24.83 -4.42
C ARG A 354 4.26 -25.64 -5.11
N GLY A 355 4.95 -25.06 -6.10
CA GLY A 355 6.06 -25.72 -6.81
C GLY A 355 7.41 -25.70 -6.08
N PHE A 356 7.48 -25.11 -4.89
CA PHE A 356 8.72 -25.07 -4.11
C PHE A 356 8.81 -26.28 -3.16
N ASP A 357 9.74 -27.20 -3.44
CA ASP A 357 9.99 -28.35 -2.55
C ASP A 357 10.96 -27.99 -1.42
N ASP A 358 11.84 -26.99 -1.62
CA ASP A 358 12.79 -26.52 -0.61
C ASP A 358 12.20 -25.39 0.24
N PRO A 359 12.07 -25.57 1.56
CA PRO A 359 11.57 -24.53 2.47
C PRO A 359 12.41 -23.24 2.47
N PHE A 360 13.72 -23.33 2.24
CA PHE A 360 14.59 -22.14 2.16
C PHE A 360 14.34 -21.35 0.88
N ALA A 361 14.16 -22.04 -0.25
CA ALA A 361 13.81 -21.40 -1.52
C ALA A 361 12.42 -20.73 -1.43
N LEU A 362 11.44 -21.38 -0.79
CA LEU A 362 10.13 -20.79 -0.54
C LEU A 362 10.25 -19.55 0.34
N GLN A 363 11.00 -19.60 1.44
CA GLN A 363 11.20 -18.44 2.32
C GLN A 363 11.85 -17.28 1.56
N ALA A 364 12.88 -17.54 0.75
CA ALA A 364 13.54 -16.52 -0.05
C ALA A 364 12.58 -15.87 -1.06
N GLU A 365 11.68 -16.67 -1.67
CA GLU A 365 10.69 -16.18 -2.60
C GLU A 365 9.63 -15.32 -1.89
N LEU A 366 9.14 -15.71 -0.70
CA LEU A 366 8.23 -14.89 0.10
C LEU A 366 8.88 -13.55 0.50
N MET A 367 10.16 -13.57 0.90
CA MET A 367 10.91 -12.34 1.17
C MET A 367 11.00 -11.44 -0.07
N ARG A 368 11.33 -12.02 -1.23
CA ARG A 368 11.40 -11.29 -2.50
C ARG A 368 10.06 -10.65 -2.85
N THR A 369 8.94 -11.36 -2.67
CA THR A 369 7.61 -10.83 -2.96
C THR A 369 7.25 -9.67 -2.03
N VAL A 370 7.51 -9.78 -0.72
CA VAL A 370 7.28 -8.68 0.23
C VAL A 370 8.11 -7.45 -0.12
N HIS A 371 9.40 -7.62 -0.44
CA HIS A 371 10.25 -6.50 -0.84
C HIS A 371 9.81 -5.84 -2.16
N GLY A 372 9.20 -6.61 -3.07
CA GLY A 372 8.70 -6.10 -4.36
C GLY A 372 7.33 -5.43 -4.30
N LEU A 373 6.57 -5.59 -3.22
CA LEU A 373 5.18 -5.13 -3.11
C LEU A 373 4.99 -3.65 -3.39
N HIS A 374 5.93 -2.82 -2.98
CA HIS A 374 5.83 -1.37 -3.07
C HIS A 374 5.67 -0.84 -4.51
N ASN A 375 6.17 -1.59 -5.51
CA ASN A 375 6.06 -1.28 -6.95
C ASN A 375 5.06 -2.18 -7.69
N LEU A 376 4.25 -2.93 -6.98
CA LEU A 376 3.25 -3.87 -7.50
C LEU A 376 1.91 -3.67 -6.76
N ASN A 377 1.50 -4.65 -5.95
CA ASN A 377 0.18 -4.63 -5.31
C ASN A 377 -0.06 -3.41 -4.40
N LEU A 378 0.97 -2.93 -3.69
CA LEU A 378 0.83 -1.73 -2.86
C LEU A 378 0.70 -0.46 -3.69
N GLN A 379 1.43 -0.35 -4.81
CA GLN A 379 1.24 0.76 -5.75
C GLN A 379 -0.19 0.77 -6.29
N ARG A 380 -0.69 -0.38 -6.78
CA ARG A 380 -2.08 -0.49 -7.20
C ARG A 380 -3.05 -0.08 -6.09
N CYS A 381 -2.91 -0.67 -4.89
CA CYS A 381 -3.81 -0.45 -3.76
C CYS A 381 -3.88 1.04 -3.38
N ASP A 382 -2.73 1.70 -3.17
CA ASP A 382 -2.66 3.13 -2.87
C ASP A 382 -3.23 3.98 -4.00
N ARG A 383 -2.84 3.72 -5.26
CA ARG A 383 -3.17 4.58 -6.38
C ARG A 383 -4.64 4.56 -6.74
N VAL A 384 -5.27 3.37 -6.82
CA VAL A 384 -6.69 3.27 -7.19
C VAL A 384 -7.59 3.87 -6.12
N THR A 385 -7.21 3.76 -4.84
CA THR A 385 -7.98 4.35 -3.75
C THR A 385 -7.78 5.86 -3.68
N MET A 386 -6.53 6.33 -3.81
CA MET A 386 -6.22 7.75 -3.77
C MET A 386 -6.71 8.53 -4.98
N ALA A 387 -6.92 7.90 -6.12
CA ALA A 387 -7.60 8.52 -7.25
C ALA A 387 -9.01 9.06 -6.87
N HIS A 388 -9.58 8.52 -5.80
CA HIS A 388 -10.89 8.90 -5.26
C HIS A 388 -10.82 9.46 -3.84
N SER A 389 -9.64 9.92 -3.37
CA SER A 389 -9.46 10.47 -2.03
C SER A 389 -9.87 9.49 -0.93
N LEU A 390 -9.51 8.22 -1.08
CA LEU A 390 -9.79 7.13 -0.14
C LEU A 390 -8.47 6.54 0.36
N GLU A 391 -8.29 6.41 1.67
CA GLU A 391 -7.12 5.78 2.27
C GLU A 391 -7.28 4.27 2.37
N ALA A 392 -6.37 3.49 1.76
CA ALA A 392 -6.23 2.07 2.01
C ALA A 392 -5.20 1.78 3.10
N ARG A 393 -5.57 0.91 4.04
CA ARG A 393 -4.73 0.34 5.10
C ARG A 393 -4.60 -1.16 4.92
N VAL A 394 -3.44 -1.70 5.31
CA VAL A 394 -3.02 -3.07 4.97
C VAL A 394 -2.59 -3.86 6.22
N PRO A 395 -3.54 -4.33 7.06
CA PRO A 395 -3.22 -4.93 8.35
C PRO A 395 -2.28 -6.14 8.29
N PHE A 396 -2.27 -6.91 7.22
CA PHE A 396 -1.32 -8.02 7.06
C PHE A 396 0.13 -7.52 6.93
N LEU A 397 0.35 -6.30 6.44
CA LEU A 397 1.68 -5.72 6.26
C LEU A 397 2.14 -4.86 7.45
N ASP A 398 1.49 -4.98 8.60
CA ASP A 398 2.01 -4.51 9.88
C ASP A 398 3.34 -5.23 10.20
N ARG A 399 4.36 -4.48 10.67
CA ARG A 399 5.70 -5.03 10.93
C ARG A 399 5.69 -6.21 11.92
N GLN A 400 4.80 -6.18 12.92
CA GLN A 400 4.67 -7.27 13.89
C GLN A 400 4.04 -8.52 13.23
N VAL A 401 3.09 -8.34 12.29
CA VAL A 401 2.51 -9.44 11.51
C VAL A 401 3.56 -10.04 10.57
N ILE A 402 4.34 -9.20 9.87
CA ILE A 402 5.43 -9.64 9.00
C ILE A 402 6.46 -10.45 9.80
N ALA A 403 6.96 -9.90 10.92
CA ALA A 403 7.93 -10.57 11.78
C ALA A 403 7.40 -11.92 12.30
N PHE A 404 6.16 -11.96 12.76
CA PHE A 404 5.51 -13.20 13.18
C PHE A 404 5.43 -14.20 12.03
N ALA A 405 4.94 -13.79 10.87
CA ALA A 405 4.79 -14.67 9.72
C ALA A 405 6.12 -15.28 9.26
N PHE A 406 7.20 -14.49 9.21
CA PHE A 406 8.54 -15.00 8.86
C PHE A 406 9.19 -15.84 9.97
N GLY A 407 8.73 -15.75 11.20
CA GLY A 407 9.11 -16.61 12.32
C GLY A 407 8.42 -17.98 12.34
N LEU A 408 7.38 -18.19 11.53
CA LEU A 408 6.63 -19.46 11.48
C LEU A 408 7.37 -20.54 10.69
N PRO A 409 7.23 -21.83 11.08
CA PRO A 409 7.69 -22.96 10.25
C PRO A 409 7.09 -22.92 8.85
N MET A 410 7.90 -23.16 7.81
CA MET A 410 7.43 -23.17 6.42
C MET A 410 6.36 -24.24 6.18
N ALA A 411 6.44 -25.39 6.87
CA ALA A 411 5.44 -26.46 6.80
C ALA A 411 4.01 -26.01 7.15
N TRP A 412 3.85 -24.90 7.88
CA TRP A 412 2.52 -24.37 8.22
C TRP A 412 1.97 -23.40 7.19
N LYS A 413 2.83 -22.90 6.33
CA LYS A 413 2.47 -21.99 5.22
C LYS A 413 2.29 -22.75 3.92
N GLN A 414 3.15 -23.72 3.66
CA GLN A 414 3.13 -24.54 2.46
C GLN A 414 1.91 -25.47 2.45
N SER A 415 1.24 -25.58 1.34
CA SER A 415 0.11 -26.48 1.14
C SER A 415 0.57 -27.67 0.28
N ALA A 416 0.21 -28.88 0.70
CA ALA A 416 0.45 -30.07 -0.10
C ALA A 416 -0.41 -30.06 -1.38
N PRO A 417 -0.02 -30.81 -2.42
CA PRO A 417 -0.84 -30.97 -3.61
C PRO A 417 -2.27 -31.42 -3.26
N GLY A 418 -3.28 -30.66 -3.71
CA GLY A 418 -4.69 -30.92 -3.40
C GLY A 418 -5.21 -30.29 -2.08
N GLU A 419 -4.34 -29.67 -1.30
CA GLU A 419 -4.77 -28.88 -0.14
C GLU A 419 -5.00 -27.41 -0.51
N LEU A 420 -5.85 -26.74 0.27
CA LEU A 420 -6.08 -25.30 0.14
C LEU A 420 -4.90 -24.51 0.72
N GLU A 421 -4.57 -23.41 0.08
CA GLU A 421 -3.56 -22.45 0.55
C GLU A 421 -3.93 -21.82 1.89
N LYS A 422 -2.93 -21.21 2.57
CA LYS A 422 -3.10 -20.47 3.83
C LYS A 422 -3.74 -21.28 4.96
N ARG A 423 -3.39 -22.55 5.06
CA ARG A 423 -3.96 -23.51 6.02
C ARG A 423 -3.94 -22.99 7.47
N LEU A 424 -2.87 -22.34 7.88
CA LEU A 424 -2.76 -21.73 9.21
C LEU A 424 -3.87 -20.69 9.45
N LEU A 425 -4.10 -19.77 8.50
CA LEU A 425 -5.14 -18.74 8.61
C LEU A 425 -6.53 -19.38 8.66
N ARG A 426 -6.83 -20.34 7.79
CA ARG A 426 -8.12 -21.05 7.77
C ARG A 426 -8.41 -21.71 9.12
N ARG A 427 -7.43 -22.39 9.71
CA ARG A 427 -7.56 -23.03 11.04
C ARG A 427 -7.64 -22.01 12.17
N ALA A 428 -6.83 -20.97 12.12
CA ALA A 428 -6.84 -19.92 13.14
C ALA A 428 -8.20 -19.23 13.24
N PHE A 429 -8.89 -19.00 12.11
CA PHE A 429 -10.19 -18.32 12.10
C PHE A 429 -11.40 -19.26 11.99
N SER A 430 -11.22 -20.55 12.28
CA SER A 430 -12.34 -21.49 12.43
C SER A 430 -13.32 -20.99 13.49
N GLY A 431 -14.63 -21.01 13.16
CA GLY A 431 -15.69 -20.47 14.00
C GLY A 431 -15.86 -18.94 14.00
N TRP A 432 -15.01 -18.21 13.23
CA TRP A 432 -15.18 -16.76 13.02
C TRP A 432 -15.90 -16.44 11.71
N LEU A 433 -15.75 -17.31 10.74
CA LEU A 433 -16.31 -17.21 9.41
C LEU A 433 -17.14 -18.45 9.06
N PRO A 434 -18.09 -18.36 8.11
CA PRO A 434 -18.80 -19.52 7.58
C PRO A 434 -17.83 -20.53 6.97
N ASN A 435 -18.07 -21.83 7.15
CA ASN A 435 -17.21 -22.88 6.58
C ASN A 435 -17.12 -22.80 5.05
N GLU A 436 -18.19 -22.44 4.36
CA GLU A 436 -18.22 -22.26 2.92
C GLU A 436 -17.28 -21.14 2.42
N ILE A 437 -16.94 -20.18 3.26
CA ILE A 437 -15.95 -19.13 2.98
C ILE A 437 -14.56 -19.58 3.43
N LEU A 438 -14.49 -20.12 4.65
CA LEU A 438 -13.24 -20.54 5.26
C LEU A 438 -12.52 -21.61 4.43
N TRP A 439 -13.27 -22.48 3.76
CA TRP A 439 -12.75 -23.59 2.96
C TRP A 439 -13.04 -23.41 1.44
N ARG A 440 -13.35 -22.18 1.03
CA ARG A 440 -13.50 -21.83 -0.39
C ARG A 440 -12.15 -21.94 -1.12
N GLU A 441 -12.15 -22.48 -2.32
CA GLU A 441 -11.02 -22.41 -3.23
C GLU A 441 -10.72 -20.95 -3.60
N LYS A 442 -9.43 -20.62 -3.72
CA LYS A 442 -9.00 -19.28 -4.09
C LYS A 442 -9.31 -19.03 -5.57
N ALA A 443 -9.97 -17.91 -5.85
CA ALA A 443 -9.93 -17.27 -7.15
C ALA A 443 -9.11 -15.99 -7.04
N GLU A 444 -8.26 -15.70 -8.00
CA GLU A 444 -7.58 -14.40 -8.07
C GLU A 444 -8.62 -13.30 -8.27
N PHE A 445 -8.40 -12.12 -7.67
CA PHE A 445 -9.39 -11.04 -7.68
C PHE A 445 -9.77 -10.60 -9.10
N GLY A 446 -8.83 -10.58 -10.04
CA GLY A 446 -9.09 -10.30 -11.45
C GLY A 446 -10.02 -11.32 -12.12
N ASP A 447 -9.92 -12.60 -11.74
CA ASP A 447 -10.72 -13.71 -12.27
C ASP A 447 -12.08 -13.80 -11.60
N GLY A 448 -12.11 -13.72 -10.26
CA GLY A 448 -13.33 -13.77 -9.46
C GLY A 448 -14.27 -12.59 -9.69
N SER A 449 -13.73 -11.42 -10.04
CA SER A 449 -14.50 -10.23 -10.41
C SER A 449 -15.02 -10.24 -11.85
N GLY A 450 -14.50 -11.13 -12.72
CA GLY A 450 -14.88 -11.24 -14.13
C GLY A 450 -14.19 -10.25 -15.08
N ALA A 451 -13.13 -9.57 -14.65
CA ALA A 451 -12.44 -8.56 -15.46
C ALA A 451 -11.48 -9.13 -16.50
N LYS A 452 -10.85 -10.28 -16.21
CA LYS A 452 -9.70 -10.82 -16.96
C LYS A 452 -9.99 -11.10 -18.44
N ASP A 453 -10.98 -11.94 -18.71
CA ASP A 453 -11.25 -12.40 -20.07
C ASP A 453 -11.79 -11.29 -20.97
N VAL A 454 -12.53 -10.37 -20.36
CA VAL A 454 -13.13 -9.24 -21.06
C VAL A 454 -12.08 -8.22 -21.49
N LEU A 455 -11.20 -7.81 -20.58
CA LEU A 455 -10.17 -6.81 -20.85
C LEU A 455 -9.15 -7.36 -21.85
N ARG A 456 -8.68 -8.60 -21.65
CA ARG A 456 -7.67 -9.22 -22.50
C ARG A 456 -8.11 -9.31 -23.95
N SER A 457 -9.28 -9.87 -24.24
CA SER A 457 -9.74 -10.09 -25.63
C SER A 457 -9.89 -8.76 -26.37
N ILE A 458 -10.55 -7.76 -25.74
CA ILE A 458 -10.81 -6.46 -26.38
C ILE A 458 -9.52 -5.68 -26.63
N VAL A 459 -8.59 -5.70 -25.65
CA VAL A 459 -7.33 -5.00 -25.76
C VAL A 459 -6.41 -5.65 -26.78
N GLU A 460 -6.33 -6.99 -26.82
CA GLU A 460 -5.51 -7.70 -27.80
C GLU A 460 -6.06 -7.56 -29.24
N GLU A 461 -7.37 -7.46 -29.43
CA GLU A 461 -7.98 -7.18 -30.73
C GLU A 461 -7.64 -5.76 -31.24
N GLY A 462 -7.46 -4.80 -30.35
CA GLY A 462 -7.08 -3.41 -30.67
C GLY A 462 -5.60 -3.21 -31.05
N VAL A 463 -4.74 -4.25 -30.91
CA VAL A 463 -3.30 -4.18 -31.17
C VAL A 463 -2.92 -5.18 -32.25
N SER A 464 -2.35 -4.71 -33.38
CA SER A 464 -1.85 -5.61 -34.43
C SER A 464 -0.58 -6.35 -33.95
N THR A 465 -0.40 -7.59 -34.44
CA THR A 465 0.83 -8.35 -34.18
C THR A 465 2.05 -7.66 -34.72
N ASP A 466 1.95 -7.04 -35.91
CA ASP A 466 3.05 -6.34 -36.57
C ASP A 466 3.51 -5.10 -35.78
N ASP A 467 2.58 -4.34 -35.18
CA ASP A 467 2.91 -3.22 -34.32
C ASP A 467 3.61 -3.69 -33.04
N PHE A 468 3.11 -4.76 -32.42
CA PHE A 468 3.74 -5.32 -31.24
C PHE A 468 5.16 -5.79 -31.50
N GLU A 469 5.39 -6.59 -32.56
CA GLU A 469 6.73 -7.12 -32.89
C GLU A 469 7.71 -6.00 -33.27
N ARG A 470 7.23 -4.90 -33.84
CA ARG A 470 8.08 -3.73 -34.19
C ARG A 470 8.50 -2.93 -32.96
N GLU A 471 7.64 -2.82 -31.94
CA GLU A 471 7.80 -1.91 -30.82
C GLU A 471 8.04 -2.61 -29.46
N ARG A 472 8.02 -3.94 -29.40
CA ARG A 472 8.18 -4.69 -28.13
C ARG A 472 9.48 -4.38 -27.36
N ASP A 473 10.55 -4.05 -28.10
CA ASP A 473 11.87 -3.78 -27.53
C ASP A 473 12.08 -2.28 -27.18
N VAL A 474 10.99 -1.50 -27.08
CA VAL A 474 11.06 -0.06 -26.74
C VAL A 474 11.53 0.19 -25.32
N ILE A 475 11.43 -0.81 -24.45
CA ILE A 475 11.93 -0.80 -23.06
C ILE A 475 12.74 -2.05 -22.75
N ASP A 476 13.53 -2.01 -21.68
CA ASP A 476 14.31 -3.15 -21.17
C ASP A 476 13.87 -3.48 -19.74
N PRO A 477 13.41 -4.73 -19.44
CA PRO A 477 13.20 -5.84 -20.36
C PRO A 477 12.03 -5.62 -21.34
N PRO A 478 12.04 -6.28 -22.52
CA PRO A 478 11.02 -6.12 -23.54
C PRO A 478 9.59 -6.41 -23.07
N LEU A 479 8.63 -5.81 -23.77
CA LEU A 479 7.20 -6.10 -23.55
C LEU A 479 6.87 -7.56 -23.91
N ARG A 480 6.09 -8.22 -23.07
CA ARG A 480 5.86 -9.67 -23.14
C ARG A 480 4.64 -10.07 -23.97
N THR A 481 3.61 -9.20 -23.97
CA THR A 481 2.31 -9.48 -24.59
C THR A 481 1.75 -8.24 -25.33
N ARG A 482 0.81 -8.46 -26.25
CA ARG A 482 0.07 -7.35 -26.90
C ARG A 482 -0.74 -6.53 -25.90
N GLU A 483 -1.25 -7.19 -24.87
CA GLU A 483 -1.96 -6.52 -23.78
C GLU A 483 -1.03 -5.57 -23.00
N GLU A 484 0.16 -6.05 -22.59
CA GLU A 484 1.17 -5.21 -21.93
C GLU A 484 1.59 -4.01 -22.81
N PHE A 485 1.71 -4.23 -24.10
CA PHE A 485 2.00 -3.17 -25.05
C PHE A 485 0.91 -2.11 -25.15
N ALA A 486 -0.37 -2.53 -25.17
CA ALA A 486 -1.48 -1.57 -25.16
C ALA A 486 -1.48 -0.71 -23.89
N TYR A 487 -1.25 -1.30 -22.74
CA TYR A 487 -1.17 -0.57 -21.47
C TYR A 487 0.08 0.33 -21.41
N HIS A 488 1.20 -0.14 -21.96
CA HIS A 488 2.41 0.68 -22.08
C HIS A 488 2.19 1.92 -22.96
N ARG A 489 1.45 1.82 -24.05
CA ARG A 489 1.08 2.99 -24.86
C ARG A 489 0.32 4.04 -24.06
N LEU A 490 -0.69 3.63 -23.28
CA LEU A 490 -1.43 4.53 -22.38
C LEU A 490 -0.53 5.15 -21.32
N PHE A 491 0.36 4.35 -20.72
CA PHE A 491 1.35 4.82 -19.75
C PHE A 491 2.29 5.86 -20.35
N ALA A 492 2.88 5.59 -21.53
CA ALA A 492 3.82 6.47 -22.19
C ALA A 492 3.18 7.79 -22.67
N GLU A 493 1.91 7.75 -23.06
CA GLU A 493 1.13 8.95 -23.39
C GLU A 493 0.94 9.85 -22.16
N HIS A 494 0.66 9.23 -21.00
CA HIS A 494 0.42 9.95 -19.77
C HIS A 494 1.71 10.46 -19.09
N LEU A 495 2.79 9.67 -19.14
CA LEU A 495 4.08 9.95 -18.51
C LEU A 495 5.23 10.00 -19.52
N PRO A 496 5.20 10.95 -20.48
CA PRO A 496 6.20 11.00 -21.53
C PRO A 496 7.60 11.26 -20.96
N GLY A 497 8.55 10.43 -21.38
CA GLY A 497 9.96 10.54 -20.98
C GLY A 497 10.32 9.84 -19.66
N VAL A 498 9.35 9.29 -18.93
CA VAL A 498 9.64 8.41 -17.77
C VAL A 498 10.35 7.14 -18.25
N ARG A 499 11.29 6.68 -17.44
CA ARG A 499 12.01 5.42 -17.67
C ARG A 499 11.38 4.31 -16.82
N PRO A 500 10.60 3.41 -17.43
CA PRO A 500 9.87 2.36 -16.68
C PRO A 500 10.77 1.48 -15.83
N GLU A 501 11.98 1.17 -16.29
CA GLU A 501 12.97 0.35 -15.56
C GLU A 501 13.39 0.94 -14.20
N ARG A 502 13.09 2.22 -13.93
CA ARG A 502 13.38 2.92 -12.68
C ARG A 502 12.17 3.12 -11.78
N THR A 503 10.98 2.94 -12.33
CA THR A 503 9.73 3.34 -11.66
C THR A 503 8.70 2.22 -11.55
N VAL A 504 8.83 1.16 -12.36
CA VAL A 504 7.82 0.11 -12.51
C VAL A 504 8.39 -1.25 -12.14
N GLY A 505 7.73 -1.95 -11.21
CA GLY A 505 7.95 -3.37 -10.98
C GLY A 505 7.25 -4.21 -12.05
N ARG A 506 7.60 -5.48 -12.17
CA ARG A 506 6.90 -6.45 -13.05
C ARG A 506 6.73 -7.77 -12.35
N PHE A 507 5.54 -8.35 -12.42
CA PHE A 507 5.35 -9.71 -11.95
C PHE A 507 6.19 -10.70 -12.76
N ALA A 508 6.68 -11.74 -12.10
CA ALA A 508 7.45 -12.79 -12.76
C ALA A 508 6.62 -13.57 -13.79
N THR A 509 5.31 -13.70 -13.51
CA THR A 509 4.31 -14.31 -14.40
C THR A 509 3.48 -13.21 -15.05
N ALA A 510 3.48 -13.18 -16.38
CA ALA A 510 2.65 -12.23 -17.16
C ALA A 510 1.25 -12.78 -17.36
#